data_c8dac4284a56bdd04826df656fde2594
#
_entry.id   c8dac4284a56bdd04826df656fde2594
#
_cell.length_a   1.000
_cell.length_b   1.000
_cell.length_c   1.000
_cell.angle_alpha   90.00
_cell.angle_beta   90.00
_cell.angle_gamma   90.00
#
_symmetry.space_group_name_H-M   'P 1'
#
loop_
_entity.id
_entity.type
_entity.pdbx_description
1 polymer ?
#
loop_
_entity_poly.entity_id
_entity_poly.type
_entity_poly.pdbx_seq_one_letter_code
_entity_poly.pdbx_strand_id
1 'polypeptide(L)'
;MNLVLNTIGASVDNDMIRALIPNQEVEIIDTSNMKIAHCMGCNQCWLKTPGICAIKDDYERILKKLVQADNLWLVSNTRFGFLDYKGKRMMDRIMPMLNMTIGFRDGWMRHELRYHALNIGLLYKGNAEQTMMEDWCKRTAANIGGQHQSQR
;
A
#
# COMPACT_ATOMS: atom_id res chain seq x y z
N MET A 1 -7.13 1.17 -12.91
CA MET A 1 -8.02 0.75 -11.81
C MET A 1 -7.49 1.29 -10.48
N ASN A 2 -8.37 1.86 -9.65
CA ASN A 2 -8.05 2.26 -8.28
C ASN A 2 -8.38 1.10 -7.33
N LEU A 3 -7.40 0.62 -6.59
CA LEU A 3 -7.56 -0.35 -5.52
C LEU A 3 -7.52 0.37 -4.17
N VAL A 4 -8.53 0.16 -3.34
CA VAL A 4 -8.60 0.71 -1.99
C VAL A 4 -8.48 -0.42 -0.97
N LEU A 5 -7.54 -0.29 -0.06
CA LEU A 5 -7.43 -1.14 1.13
C LEU A 5 -8.00 -0.40 2.33
N ASN A 6 -9.23 -0.72 2.70
CA ASN A 6 -9.88 -0.15 3.86
C ASN A 6 -9.55 -0.98 5.11
N THR A 7 -8.68 -0.44 5.99
CA THR A 7 -8.25 -1.13 7.22
C THR A 7 -9.11 -0.81 8.44
N ILE A 8 -10.04 0.15 8.30
CA ILE A 8 -10.91 0.61 9.40
C ILE A 8 -12.36 0.11 9.29
N GLY A 9 -12.66 -0.63 8.22
CA GLY A 9 -13.95 -1.29 8.01
C GLY A 9 -15.12 -0.31 7.97
N ALA A 10 -16.22 -0.70 8.60
CA ALA A 10 -17.46 0.08 8.64
C ALA A 10 -17.35 1.44 9.39
N SER A 11 -16.19 1.79 9.94
CA SER A 11 -15.96 3.11 10.56
C SER A 11 -15.88 4.25 9.55
N VAL A 12 -15.87 3.95 8.27
CA VAL A 12 -15.96 4.89 7.15
C VAL A 12 -16.89 4.32 6.09
N ASP A 13 -17.72 5.19 5.53
CA ASP A 13 -18.62 4.82 4.45
C ASP A 13 -17.84 4.64 3.14
N ASN A 14 -18.14 3.59 2.39
CA ASN A 14 -17.55 3.33 1.09
C ASN A 14 -17.91 4.41 0.05
N ASP A 15 -19.08 5.02 0.15
CA ASP A 15 -19.46 6.11 -0.75
C ASP A 15 -18.64 7.37 -0.46
N MET A 16 -18.31 7.63 0.81
CA MET A 16 -17.38 8.68 1.19
C MET A 16 -15.98 8.40 0.60
N ILE A 17 -15.50 7.18 0.71
CA ILE A 17 -14.20 6.80 0.12
C ILE A 17 -14.21 7.03 -1.40
N ARG A 18 -15.26 6.58 -2.09
CA ARG A 18 -15.40 6.78 -3.55
C ARG A 18 -15.42 8.25 -3.95
N ALA A 19 -16.10 9.10 -3.17
CA ALA A 19 -16.19 10.54 -3.42
C ALA A 19 -14.84 11.26 -3.30
N LEU A 20 -13.93 10.71 -2.48
CA LEU A 20 -12.59 11.27 -2.26
C LEU A 20 -11.54 10.78 -3.27
N ILE A 21 -11.81 9.74 -4.04
CA ILE A 21 -10.84 9.18 -4.99
C ILE A 21 -11.15 9.65 -6.40
N PRO A 22 -10.17 10.24 -7.11
CA PRO A 22 -10.36 10.64 -8.50
C PRO A 22 -10.52 9.41 -9.40
N ASN A 23 -11.43 9.51 -10.38
CA ASN A 23 -11.82 8.46 -11.34
C ASN A 23 -12.83 7.43 -10.80
N GLN A 24 -13.64 6.90 -11.72
CA GLN A 24 -14.85 6.18 -11.41
C GLN A 24 -14.66 4.68 -11.12
N GLU A 25 -13.55 4.07 -11.54
CA GLU A 25 -13.32 2.65 -11.33
C GLU A 25 -12.54 2.42 -10.02
N VAL A 26 -13.29 2.12 -8.95
CA VAL A 26 -12.75 1.93 -7.60
C VAL A 26 -13.17 0.57 -7.06
N GLU A 27 -12.22 -0.32 -6.83
CA GLU A 27 -12.41 -1.55 -6.08
C GLU A 27 -12.01 -1.35 -4.62
N ILE A 28 -12.93 -1.53 -3.68
CA ILE A 28 -12.67 -1.39 -2.24
C ILE A 28 -12.62 -2.78 -1.61
N ILE A 29 -11.52 -3.09 -0.94
CA ILE A 29 -11.35 -4.29 -0.13
C ILE A 29 -11.34 -3.90 1.34
N ASP A 30 -12.36 -4.34 2.08
CA ASP A 30 -12.36 -4.24 3.54
C ASP A 30 -11.41 -5.30 4.13
N THR A 31 -10.31 -4.82 4.71
CA THR A 31 -9.29 -5.67 5.33
C THR A 31 -9.38 -5.72 6.85
N SER A 32 -10.37 -5.04 7.44
CA SER A 32 -10.49 -4.87 8.90
C SER A 32 -10.60 -6.18 9.67
N ASN A 33 -11.26 -7.18 9.07
CA ASN A 33 -11.50 -8.51 9.63
C ASN A 33 -10.69 -9.63 8.95
N MET A 34 -9.82 -9.29 7.99
CA MET A 34 -8.99 -10.29 7.32
C MET A 34 -7.85 -10.78 8.22
N LYS A 35 -7.53 -12.06 8.08
CA LYS A 35 -6.37 -12.68 8.76
C LYS A 35 -5.12 -12.39 7.97
N ILE A 36 -4.41 -11.34 8.33
CA ILE A 36 -3.19 -10.89 7.66
C ILE A 36 -2.07 -10.79 8.68
N ALA A 37 -1.02 -11.56 8.50
CA ALA A 37 0.17 -11.51 9.34
C ALA A 37 1.09 -10.33 8.97
N HIS A 38 1.97 -9.95 9.88
CA HIS A 38 3.03 -8.97 9.60
C HIS A 38 4.09 -9.55 8.65
N CYS A 39 4.76 -8.68 7.90
CA CYS A 39 5.94 -9.08 7.15
C CYS A 39 7.06 -9.49 8.13
N MET A 40 7.60 -10.70 7.95
CA MET A 40 8.68 -11.23 8.80
C MET A 40 10.09 -10.85 8.27
N GLY A 41 10.19 -10.16 7.14
CA GLY A 41 11.48 -9.82 6.53
C GLY A 41 12.27 -11.04 6.05
N CYS A 42 11.62 -12.18 5.78
CA CYS A 42 12.28 -13.43 5.41
C CYS A 42 12.87 -13.47 3.99
N ASN A 43 12.60 -12.46 3.17
CA ASN A 43 13.06 -12.29 1.79
C ASN A 43 12.73 -13.44 0.83
N GLN A 44 11.88 -14.40 1.22
CA GLN A 44 11.52 -15.51 0.33
C GLN A 44 10.81 -15.06 -0.93
N CYS A 45 10.01 -13.99 -0.85
CA CYS A 45 9.34 -13.38 -2.00
C CYS A 45 10.31 -12.76 -3.03
N TRP A 46 11.59 -12.68 -2.73
CA TRP A 46 12.66 -12.27 -3.63
C TRP A 46 13.53 -13.44 -4.07
N LEU A 47 13.86 -14.34 -3.14
CA LEU A 47 14.90 -15.35 -3.32
C LEU A 47 14.36 -16.74 -3.74
N LYS A 48 13.26 -17.20 -3.13
CA LYS A 48 12.74 -18.57 -3.34
C LYS A 48 11.49 -18.61 -4.21
N THR A 49 10.58 -17.68 -3.97
CA THR A 49 9.29 -17.60 -4.68
C THR A 49 9.07 -16.18 -5.19
N PRO A 50 9.84 -15.75 -6.22
CA PRO A 50 9.80 -14.36 -6.70
C PRO A 50 8.38 -13.88 -7.00
N GLY A 51 7.99 -12.76 -6.37
CA GLY A 51 6.66 -12.17 -6.52
C GLY A 51 5.56 -12.81 -5.66
N ILE A 52 5.87 -13.86 -4.88
CA ILE A 52 4.90 -14.57 -4.03
C ILE A 52 5.36 -14.53 -2.58
N CYS A 53 4.49 -14.07 -1.68
CA CYS A 53 4.80 -14.11 -0.25
C CYS A 53 4.77 -15.55 0.28
N ALA A 54 5.73 -15.90 1.14
CA ALA A 54 5.78 -17.21 1.79
C ALA A 54 4.66 -17.42 2.82
N ILE A 55 4.16 -16.33 3.42
CA ILE A 55 3.05 -16.37 4.37
C ILE A 55 1.75 -16.59 3.59
N LYS A 56 1.07 -17.68 3.89
CA LYS A 56 -0.22 -18.05 3.29
C LYS A 56 -1.35 -17.55 4.16
N ASP A 57 -1.88 -16.39 3.79
CA ASP A 57 -2.98 -15.73 4.47
C ASP A 57 -3.84 -14.92 3.48
N ASP A 58 -4.80 -14.15 3.97
CA ASP A 58 -5.71 -13.36 3.13
C ASP A 58 -5.00 -12.30 2.26
N TYR A 59 -3.75 -11.94 2.58
CA TYR A 59 -2.98 -10.98 1.79
C TYR A 59 -2.62 -11.50 0.39
N GLU A 60 -2.61 -12.79 0.16
CA GLU A 60 -2.36 -13.35 -1.18
C GLU A 60 -3.38 -12.83 -2.20
N ARG A 61 -4.64 -12.72 -1.80
CA ARG A 61 -5.71 -12.14 -2.63
C ARG A 61 -5.46 -10.65 -2.92
N ILE A 62 -5.01 -9.91 -1.91
CA ILE A 62 -4.68 -8.48 -2.06
C ILE A 62 -3.49 -8.31 -3.02
N LEU A 63 -2.44 -9.12 -2.88
CA LEU A 63 -1.28 -9.04 -3.75
C LEU A 63 -1.63 -9.25 -5.23
N LYS A 64 -2.53 -10.19 -5.53
CA LYS A 64 -3.03 -10.42 -6.90
C LYS A 64 -3.74 -9.19 -7.47
N LYS A 65 -4.46 -8.44 -6.64
CA LYS A 65 -5.12 -7.18 -7.03
C LYS A 65 -4.12 -6.03 -7.18
N LEU A 66 -3.12 -5.95 -6.32
CA LEU A 66 -2.06 -4.94 -6.42
C LEU A 66 -1.30 -5.02 -7.75
N VAL A 67 -1.07 -6.23 -8.26
CA VAL A 67 -0.43 -6.45 -9.57
C VAL A 67 -1.28 -5.94 -10.73
N GLN A 68 -2.57 -5.73 -10.55
CA GLN A 68 -3.50 -5.26 -11.58
C GLN A 68 -3.86 -3.77 -11.43
N ALA A 69 -3.51 -3.17 -10.28
CA ALA A 69 -3.91 -1.81 -9.95
C ALA A 69 -2.89 -0.77 -10.48
N ASP A 70 -3.37 0.36 -10.96
CA ASP A 70 -2.54 1.52 -11.30
C ASP A 70 -2.34 2.42 -10.07
N ASN A 71 -3.34 2.47 -9.20
CA ASN A 71 -3.35 3.29 -7.99
C ASN A 71 -3.76 2.45 -6.78
N LEU A 72 -2.98 2.56 -5.71
CA LEU A 72 -3.31 2.01 -4.39
C LEU A 72 -3.69 3.14 -3.45
N TRP A 73 -4.88 3.05 -2.89
CA TRP A 73 -5.35 3.92 -1.82
C TRP A 73 -5.42 3.14 -0.51
N LEU A 74 -4.70 3.62 0.48
CA LEU A 74 -4.77 3.07 1.84
C LEU A 74 -5.68 3.93 2.70
N VAL A 75 -6.71 3.30 3.30
CA VAL A 75 -7.59 3.93 4.29
C VAL A 75 -7.23 3.36 5.66
N SER A 76 -6.78 4.21 6.59
CA SER A 76 -6.25 3.78 7.88
C SER A 76 -6.61 4.73 9.01
N ASN A 77 -6.72 4.21 10.24
CA ASN A 77 -6.63 5.05 11.42
C ASN A 77 -5.17 5.49 11.64
N THR A 78 -5.01 6.51 12.47
CA THR A 78 -3.70 6.96 12.94
C THR A 78 -3.50 6.63 14.41
N ARG A 79 -2.24 6.40 14.80
CA ARG A 79 -1.79 6.24 16.17
C ARG A 79 -0.39 6.81 16.33
N PHE A 80 -0.15 7.55 17.39
CA PHE A 80 1.14 8.22 17.63
C PHE A 80 1.60 9.13 16.47
N GLY A 81 0.67 9.81 15.80
CA GLY A 81 0.96 10.72 14.70
C GLY A 81 1.20 10.06 13.34
N PHE A 82 1.13 8.72 13.25
CA PHE A 82 1.38 7.94 12.04
C PHE A 82 0.28 6.89 11.81
N LEU A 83 0.40 6.09 10.74
CA LEU A 83 -0.51 4.96 10.48
C LEU A 83 -0.57 4.01 11.67
N ASP A 84 -1.75 3.48 11.95
CA ASP A 84 -1.88 2.39 12.91
C ASP A 84 -1.23 1.10 12.38
N TYR A 85 -1.15 0.08 13.25
CA TYR A 85 -0.52 -1.19 12.89
C TYR A 85 -1.21 -1.92 11.71
N LYS A 86 -2.52 -1.71 11.53
CA LYS A 86 -3.27 -2.34 10.43
C LYS A 86 -2.87 -1.72 9.09
N GLY A 87 -2.83 -0.39 8.99
CA GLY A 87 -2.39 0.32 7.81
C GLY A 87 -0.93 0.03 7.48
N LYS A 88 -0.05 0.12 8.50
CA LYS A 88 1.37 -0.17 8.32
C LYS A 88 1.62 -1.60 7.82
N ARG A 89 0.92 -2.57 8.37
CA ARG A 89 1.01 -3.98 7.97
C ARG A 89 0.66 -4.20 6.49
N MET A 90 -0.35 -3.51 5.96
CA MET A 90 -0.69 -3.60 4.53
C MET A 90 0.47 -3.17 3.66
N MET A 91 1.12 -2.06 4.01
CA MET A 91 2.23 -1.52 3.23
C MET A 91 3.52 -2.33 3.38
N ASP A 92 3.81 -2.90 4.54
CA ASP A 92 5.00 -3.74 4.72
C ASP A 92 4.93 -5.06 3.93
N ARG A 93 3.74 -5.50 3.59
CA ARG A 93 3.53 -6.71 2.79
C ARG A 93 3.62 -6.50 1.28
N ILE A 94 3.87 -5.27 0.81
CA ILE A 94 4.01 -4.94 -0.63
C ILE A 94 5.34 -5.44 -1.24
N MET A 95 6.26 -5.93 -0.44
CA MET A 95 7.61 -6.35 -0.85
C MET A 95 7.66 -7.28 -2.09
N PRO A 96 6.71 -8.18 -2.34
CA PRO A 96 6.70 -8.99 -3.56
C PRO A 96 6.57 -8.19 -4.87
N MET A 97 6.10 -6.94 -4.81
CA MET A 97 6.03 -6.03 -5.97
C MET A 97 7.40 -5.57 -6.46
N LEU A 98 8.42 -5.68 -5.61
CA LEU A 98 9.80 -5.32 -5.89
C LEU A 98 10.65 -6.57 -6.13
N ASN A 99 11.82 -6.40 -6.73
CA ASN A 99 12.83 -7.46 -6.76
C ASN A 99 14.02 -7.12 -5.84
N MET A 100 14.95 -8.04 -5.72
CA MET A 100 16.11 -7.88 -4.85
C MET A 100 17.17 -6.93 -5.45
N THR A 101 17.15 -6.71 -6.75
CA THR A 101 18.13 -5.86 -7.43
C THR A 101 17.93 -4.40 -7.02
N ILE A 102 19.03 -3.73 -6.73
CA ILE A 102 19.07 -2.31 -6.38
C ILE A 102 19.72 -1.57 -7.53
N GLY A 103 19.08 -0.53 -8.00
CA GLY A 103 19.60 0.39 -9.02
C GLY A 103 19.47 1.85 -8.58
N PHE A 104 20.03 2.75 -9.36
CA PHE A 104 19.81 4.18 -9.18
C PHE A 104 18.67 4.65 -10.08
N ARG A 105 17.71 5.35 -9.47
CA ARG A 105 16.61 6.00 -10.17
C ARG A 105 16.40 7.39 -9.55
N ASP A 106 16.43 8.42 -10.39
CA ASP A 106 16.29 9.83 -9.96
C ASP A 106 17.28 10.24 -8.86
N GLY A 107 18.52 9.73 -8.94
CA GLY A 107 19.57 10.03 -7.96
C GLY A 107 19.47 9.24 -6.64
N TRP A 108 18.52 8.34 -6.50
CA TRP A 108 18.31 7.53 -5.29
C TRP A 108 18.49 6.04 -5.55
N MET A 109 19.07 5.37 -4.59
CA MET A 109 19.20 3.92 -4.56
C MET A 109 17.84 3.29 -4.22
N ARG A 110 17.30 2.47 -5.12
CA ARG A 110 15.95 1.88 -4.98
C ARG A 110 15.94 0.46 -5.50
N HIS A 111 15.04 -0.37 -4.95
CA HIS A 111 14.74 -1.66 -5.53
C HIS A 111 14.10 -1.50 -6.91
N GLU A 112 14.45 -2.37 -7.83
CA GLU A 112 13.78 -2.45 -9.13
C GLU A 112 12.40 -3.06 -8.98
N LEU A 113 11.51 -2.61 -9.87
CA LEU A 113 10.12 -3.11 -9.89
C LEU A 113 10.09 -4.50 -10.51
N ARG A 114 9.27 -5.36 -9.95
CA ARG A 114 8.93 -6.65 -10.57
C ARG A 114 7.79 -6.52 -11.58
N TYR A 115 6.88 -5.62 -11.29
CA TYR A 115 5.70 -5.32 -12.10
C TYR A 115 5.73 -3.84 -12.52
N HIS A 116 4.61 -3.30 -12.94
CA HIS A 116 4.49 -1.89 -13.28
C HIS A 116 4.56 -0.96 -12.06
N ALA A 117 4.72 0.33 -12.30
CA ALA A 117 4.66 1.35 -11.27
C ALA A 117 3.26 1.44 -10.65
N LEU A 118 3.21 1.71 -9.34
CA LEU A 118 1.97 1.83 -8.58
C LEU A 118 1.93 3.18 -7.87
N ASN A 119 0.93 4.01 -8.18
CA ASN A 119 0.72 5.26 -7.46
C ASN A 119 0.14 4.99 -6.07
N ILE A 120 0.52 5.80 -5.09
CA ILE A 120 0.05 5.65 -3.71
C ILE A 120 -0.75 6.87 -3.27
N GLY A 121 -1.96 6.62 -2.78
CA GLY A 121 -2.79 7.59 -2.08
C GLY A 121 -3.05 7.15 -0.64
N LEU A 122 -3.31 8.11 0.23
CA LEU A 122 -3.54 7.87 1.63
C LEU A 122 -4.73 8.68 2.13
N LEU A 123 -5.70 7.98 2.70
CA LEU A 123 -6.81 8.55 3.46
C LEU A 123 -6.69 8.08 4.90
N TYR A 124 -6.75 8.99 5.86
CA TYR A 124 -6.61 8.61 7.25
C TYR A 124 -7.57 9.34 8.17
N LYS A 125 -7.91 8.69 9.27
CA LYS A 125 -8.77 9.21 10.32
C LYS A 125 -8.01 9.26 11.64
N GLY A 126 -8.02 10.43 12.28
CA GLY A 126 -7.36 10.67 13.55
C GLY A 126 -6.25 11.71 13.46
N ASN A 127 -5.54 11.93 14.57
CA ASN A 127 -4.45 12.88 14.62
C ASN A 127 -3.20 12.31 13.96
N ALA A 128 -2.64 13.06 13.03
CA ALA A 128 -1.41 12.69 12.34
C ALA A 128 -0.47 13.90 12.25
N GLU A 129 0.82 13.61 12.18
CA GLU A 129 1.81 14.60 11.78
C GLU A 129 1.80 14.65 10.25
N GLN A 130 1.17 15.69 9.70
CA GLN A 130 0.83 15.77 8.27
C GLN A 130 2.08 15.72 7.38
N THR A 131 3.11 16.47 7.73
CA THR A 131 4.36 16.51 6.94
C THR A 131 5.01 15.13 6.87
N MET A 132 5.04 14.41 7.99
CA MET A 132 5.58 13.05 8.05
C MET A 132 4.77 12.08 7.20
N MET A 133 3.44 12.16 7.25
CA MET A 133 2.54 11.31 6.45
C MET A 133 2.73 11.55 4.96
N GLU A 134 2.81 12.82 4.54
CA GLU A 134 3.04 13.20 3.14
C GLU A 134 4.41 12.74 2.65
N ASP A 135 5.47 12.97 3.41
CA ASP A 135 6.82 12.56 3.06
C ASP A 135 6.95 11.05 2.96
N TRP A 136 6.36 10.32 3.92
CA TRP A 136 6.32 8.87 3.87
C TRP A 136 5.59 8.36 2.62
N CYS A 137 4.42 8.94 2.31
CA CYS A 137 3.63 8.56 1.15
C CYS A 137 4.39 8.83 -0.17
N LYS A 138 5.00 10.01 -0.31
CA LYS A 138 5.85 10.39 -1.45
C LYS A 138 7.02 9.43 -1.64
N ARG A 139 7.74 9.11 -0.56
CA ARG A 139 8.88 8.18 -0.61
C ARG A 139 8.46 6.77 -0.96
N THR A 140 7.35 6.31 -0.39
CA THR A 140 6.79 4.98 -0.68
C THR A 140 6.38 4.87 -2.15
N ALA A 141 5.64 5.85 -2.66
CA ALA A 141 5.26 5.91 -4.08
C ALA A 141 6.49 5.89 -4.99
N ALA A 142 7.48 6.75 -4.72
CA ALA A 142 8.71 6.80 -5.49
C ALA A 142 9.50 5.49 -5.47
N ASN A 143 9.51 4.74 -4.35
CA ASN A 143 10.18 3.45 -4.25
C ASN A 143 9.55 2.38 -5.14
N ILE A 144 8.24 2.43 -5.34
CA ILE A 144 7.52 1.52 -6.25
C ILE A 144 7.24 2.15 -7.63
N GLY A 145 8.02 3.17 -8.00
CA GLY A 145 8.01 3.78 -9.34
C GLY A 145 6.81 4.67 -9.65
N GLY A 146 5.90 4.84 -8.72
CA GLY A 146 4.70 5.64 -8.88
C GLY A 146 4.82 7.06 -8.34
N GLN A 147 3.70 7.74 -8.35
CA GLN A 147 3.53 9.08 -7.80
C GLN A 147 2.64 9.06 -6.57
N HIS A 148 2.86 10.01 -5.69
CA HIS A 148 1.98 10.29 -4.57
C HIS A 148 0.71 10.98 -5.06
N GLN A 149 -0.43 10.48 -4.62
CA GLN A 149 -1.73 11.11 -4.84
C GLN A 149 -2.17 11.80 -3.55
N SER A 150 -2.25 13.12 -3.55
CA SER A 150 -2.80 13.90 -2.44
C SER A 150 -4.23 14.29 -2.74
N GLN A 151 -5.08 14.18 -1.73
CA GLN A 151 -6.38 14.85 -1.70
C GLN A 151 -6.18 16.19 -0.96
N ARG A 152 -6.62 17.27 -1.56
CA ARG A 152 -6.73 18.59 -0.92
C ARG A 152 -8.13 18.78 -0.36
#